data_90cd43c0319a4f696a01c2426e270c53
#
_entry.id   90cd43c0319a4f696a01c2426e270c53
#
_cell.length_a   1.000
_cell.length_b   1.000
_cell.length_c   1.000
_cell.angle_alpha   90.00
_cell.angle_beta   90.00
_cell.angle_gamma   90.00
#
_symmetry.space_group_name_H-M   'P 1'
#
loop_
_entity.id
_entity.type
_entity.pdbx_description
1 polymer ?
#
loop_
_entity_poly.entity_id
_entity_poly.type
_entity_poly.pdbx_seq_one_letter_code
_entity_poly.pdbx_strand_id
1 'polypeptide(L)'
;NAFSEAVACMESIESDRAFVDKMNGIPSVSVPKYQARTLPEYDVFISHASKDKEDLVEELYQSLRTLGIDIFYDKESLEWGDKWKDKIIDGTQKAEFAIIVISENFFDREWTEKELNEFLNRQNRNGQKLILPILHNITAEQLKEKYPSVADIQGIPSNRYSCDQIALLFAKQLIKRLKSA
;
A
#
# COMPACT_ATOMS: atom_id res chain seq x y z
N ASN A 1 -5.73 3.63 -14.43
CA ASN A 1 -4.89 2.40 -14.25
C ASN A 1 -5.56 1.27 -15.02
N ALA A 2 -4.80 0.35 -15.57
CA ALA A 2 -5.30 -0.73 -16.45
C ALA A 2 -6.44 -1.57 -15.84
N PHE A 3 -6.42 -1.76 -14.54
CA PHE A 3 -7.48 -2.47 -13.82
C PHE A 3 -8.79 -1.66 -13.79
N SER A 4 -8.72 -0.36 -13.53
CA SER A 4 -9.90 0.53 -13.56
C SER A 4 -10.51 0.61 -14.96
N GLU A 5 -9.69 0.63 -15.99
CA GLU A 5 -10.13 0.63 -17.40
C GLU A 5 -10.80 -0.69 -17.76
N ALA A 6 -10.25 -1.82 -17.31
CA ALA A 6 -10.87 -3.13 -17.51
C ALA A 6 -12.24 -3.24 -16.83
N VAL A 7 -12.38 -2.74 -15.61
CA VAL A 7 -13.67 -2.70 -14.89
C VAL A 7 -14.68 -1.81 -15.62
N ALA A 8 -14.29 -0.61 -16.04
CA ALA A 8 -15.17 0.29 -16.80
C ALA A 8 -15.61 -0.34 -18.13
N CYS A 9 -14.75 -1.08 -18.80
CA CYS A 9 -15.09 -1.82 -20.02
C CYS A 9 -16.11 -2.93 -19.76
N MET A 10 -15.97 -3.68 -18.66
CA MET A 10 -16.93 -4.71 -18.27
C MET A 10 -18.31 -4.13 -17.96
N GLU A 11 -18.37 -3.02 -17.24
CA GLU A 11 -19.63 -2.31 -16.96
C GLU A 11 -20.33 -1.82 -18.25
N SER A 12 -19.56 -1.32 -19.22
CA SER A 12 -20.08 -0.92 -20.52
C SER A 12 -20.69 -2.09 -21.27
N ILE A 13 -19.99 -3.24 -21.30
CA ILE A 13 -20.48 -4.46 -21.95
C ILE A 13 -21.79 -4.96 -21.32
N GLU A 14 -21.87 -4.94 -19.98
CA GLU A 14 -23.09 -5.35 -19.27
C GLU A 14 -24.27 -4.42 -19.56
N SER A 15 -24.02 -3.12 -19.63
CA SER A 15 -25.02 -2.12 -19.98
C SER A 15 -25.55 -2.31 -21.40
N ASP A 16 -24.66 -2.54 -22.37
CA ASP A 16 -25.02 -2.77 -23.76
C ASP A 16 -25.82 -4.07 -23.92
N ARG A 17 -25.42 -5.13 -23.20
CA ARG A 17 -26.13 -6.40 -23.19
C ARG A 17 -27.56 -6.26 -22.62
N ALA A 18 -27.72 -5.56 -21.51
CA ALA A 18 -29.02 -5.30 -20.91
C ALA A 18 -29.94 -4.50 -21.86
N PHE A 19 -29.39 -3.57 -22.62
CA PHE A 19 -30.10 -2.80 -23.63
C PHE A 19 -30.55 -3.69 -24.81
N VAL A 20 -29.67 -4.55 -25.32
CA VAL A 20 -29.99 -5.49 -26.41
C VAL A 20 -31.07 -6.48 -25.98
N ASP A 21 -30.98 -7.05 -24.78
CA ASP A 21 -31.97 -7.99 -24.23
C ASP A 21 -33.35 -7.31 -24.10
N LYS A 22 -33.39 -6.06 -23.67
CA LYS A 22 -34.63 -5.28 -23.60
C LYS A 22 -35.24 -5.03 -24.98
N MET A 23 -34.42 -4.71 -25.96
CA MET A 23 -34.84 -4.50 -27.35
C MET A 23 -35.37 -5.77 -28.00
N ASN A 24 -34.89 -6.93 -27.64
CA ASN A 24 -35.32 -8.21 -28.18
C ASN A 24 -36.51 -8.84 -27.43
N GLY A 25 -37.09 -8.14 -26.42
CA GLY A 25 -38.19 -8.66 -25.63
C GLY A 25 -37.87 -9.84 -24.74
N ILE A 26 -36.59 -10.13 -24.54
CA ILE A 26 -36.12 -11.16 -23.63
C ILE A 26 -36.21 -10.62 -22.19
N PRO A 27 -36.81 -11.37 -21.24
CA PRO A 27 -36.84 -10.93 -19.85
C PRO A 27 -35.40 -10.64 -19.38
N SER A 28 -35.14 -9.41 -18.99
CA SER A 28 -33.83 -9.04 -18.45
C SER A 28 -33.56 -9.88 -17.21
N VAL A 29 -32.64 -10.81 -17.32
CA VAL A 29 -32.05 -11.42 -16.14
C VAL A 29 -31.36 -10.28 -15.40
N SER A 30 -31.78 -10.00 -14.17
CA SER A 30 -31.10 -9.00 -13.36
C SER A 30 -29.70 -9.50 -13.05
N VAL A 31 -28.76 -9.13 -13.90
CA VAL A 31 -27.35 -9.34 -13.60
C VAL A 31 -27.05 -8.43 -12.41
N PRO A 32 -26.43 -8.94 -11.34
CA PRO A 32 -26.02 -8.10 -10.21
C PRO A 32 -25.23 -6.93 -10.76
N LYS A 33 -25.68 -5.70 -10.50
CA LYS A 33 -24.92 -4.52 -10.91
C LYS A 33 -23.56 -4.58 -10.23
N TYR A 34 -22.55 -4.77 -11.02
CA TYR A 34 -21.18 -4.63 -10.54
C TYR A 34 -20.98 -3.16 -10.16
N GLN A 35 -20.75 -2.90 -8.89
CA GLN A 35 -20.36 -1.57 -8.44
C GLN A 35 -18.85 -1.47 -8.56
N ALA A 36 -18.36 -0.66 -9.49
CA ALA A 36 -16.95 -0.35 -9.60
C ALA A 36 -16.44 0.16 -8.25
N ARG A 37 -15.44 -0.50 -7.73
CA ARG A 37 -14.74 -0.02 -6.55
C ARG A 37 -13.98 1.23 -6.91
N THR A 38 -14.17 2.31 -6.15
CA THR A 38 -13.29 3.47 -6.25
C THR A 38 -11.90 3.05 -5.79
N LEU A 39 -10.97 2.92 -6.74
CA LEU A 39 -9.58 2.61 -6.44
C LEU A 39 -8.84 3.87 -6.02
N PRO A 40 -7.91 3.78 -5.07
CA PRO A 40 -6.98 4.86 -4.80
C PRO A 40 -6.14 5.20 -6.03
N GLU A 41 -5.60 6.42 -6.05
CA GLU A 41 -4.78 6.92 -7.15
C GLU A 41 -3.51 6.09 -7.38
N TYR A 42 -2.94 5.55 -6.30
CA TYR A 42 -1.73 4.76 -6.32
C TYR A 42 -1.93 3.39 -5.68
N ASP A 43 -1.13 2.41 -6.09
CA ASP A 43 -1.12 1.08 -5.49
C ASP A 43 -0.39 1.09 -4.15
N VAL A 44 0.70 1.82 -4.05
CA VAL A 44 1.54 1.90 -2.86
C VAL A 44 2.10 3.29 -2.61
N PHE A 45 2.18 3.65 -1.35
CA PHE A 45 2.93 4.78 -0.84
C PHE A 45 4.18 4.27 -0.10
N ILE A 46 5.35 4.86 -0.36
CA ILE A 46 6.58 4.51 0.36
C ILE A 46 6.99 5.68 1.24
N SER A 47 7.03 5.45 2.55
CA SER A 47 7.58 6.38 3.53
C SER A 47 8.92 5.87 4.05
N HIS A 48 9.89 6.75 4.12
CA HIS A 48 11.25 6.45 4.56
C HIS A 48 11.93 7.70 5.14
N ALA A 49 12.97 7.50 5.93
CA ALA A 49 13.88 8.59 6.29
C ALA A 49 14.79 8.93 5.10
N SER A 50 15.17 10.19 4.95
CA SER A 50 16.00 10.64 3.82
C SER A 50 17.32 9.89 3.67
N LYS A 51 17.91 9.49 4.79
CA LYS A 51 19.17 8.71 4.81
C LYS A 51 19.03 7.29 4.27
N ASP A 52 17.83 6.72 4.26
CA ASP A 52 17.58 5.36 3.77
C ASP A 52 17.29 5.30 2.27
N LYS A 53 17.23 6.46 1.60
CA LYS A 53 16.85 6.59 0.20
C LYS A 53 17.80 5.83 -0.72
N GLU A 54 19.09 6.10 -0.61
CA GLU A 54 20.11 5.53 -1.51
C GLU A 54 20.38 4.05 -1.19
N ASP A 55 20.27 3.65 0.08
CA ASP A 55 20.59 2.31 0.53
C ASP A 55 19.53 1.26 0.21
N LEU A 56 18.26 1.64 0.18
CA LEU A 56 17.15 0.69 0.03
C LEU A 56 16.04 1.19 -0.89
N VAL A 57 15.57 2.41 -0.67
CA VAL A 57 14.29 2.85 -1.21
C VAL A 57 14.32 3.01 -2.72
N GLU A 58 15.41 3.51 -3.26
CA GLU A 58 15.57 3.70 -4.71
C GLU A 58 15.55 2.36 -5.45
N GLU A 59 16.26 1.35 -4.96
CA GLU A 59 16.26 0.01 -5.54
C GLU A 59 14.88 -0.66 -5.41
N LEU A 60 14.24 -0.53 -4.26
CA LEU A 60 12.89 -1.04 -4.04
C LEU A 60 11.87 -0.37 -4.98
N TYR A 61 11.98 0.94 -5.17
CA TYR A 61 11.15 1.68 -6.12
C TYR A 61 11.28 1.13 -7.53
N GLN A 62 12.51 0.88 -8.00
CA GLN A 62 12.75 0.32 -9.32
C GLN A 62 12.19 -1.11 -9.45
N SER A 63 12.36 -1.94 -8.43
CA SER A 63 11.83 -3.31 -8.41
C SER A 63 10.29 -3.32 -8.48
N LEU A 64 9.62 -2.48 -7.71
CA LEU A 64 8.15 -2.35 -7.74
C LEU A 64 7.66 -1.81 -9.08
N ARG A 65 8.34 -0.82 -9.63
CA ARG A 65 7.99 -0.23 -10.92
C ARG A 65 8.13 -1.22 -12.07
N THR A 66 9.13 -2.08 -12.04
CA THR A 66 9.34 -3.14 -13.03
C THR A 66 8.15 -4.12 -13.05
N LEU A 67 7.47 -4.31 -11.92
CA LEU A 67 6.24 -5.13 -11.83
C LEU A 67 4.97 -4.38 -12.26
N GLY A 68 5.07 -3.13 -12.71
CA GLY A 68 3.93 -2.32 -13.15
C GLY A 68 3.11 -1.74 -12.00
N ILE A 69 3.67 -1.66 -10.79
CA ILE A 69 3.00 -1.09 -9.62
C ILE A 69 3.10 0.43 -9.65
N ASP A 70 1.96 1.11 -9.46
CA ASP A 70 1.89 2.57 -9.36
C ASP A 70 2.30 3.02 -7.96
N ILE A 71 3.36 3.81 -7.88
CA ILE A 71 3.99 4.18 -6.62
C ILE A 71 3.89 5.67 -6.40
N PHE A 72 3.34 6.06 -5.25
CA PHE A 72 3.51 7.41 -4.71
C PHE A 72 4.77 7.44 -3.86
N TYR A 73 5.75 8.12 -4.36
CA TYR A 73 7.06 8.25 -3.75
C TYR A 73 7.45 9.73 -3.70
N ASP A 74 7.51 10.28 -2.50
CA ASP A 74 7.99 11.65 -2.32
C ASP A 74 9.51 11.66 -2.48
N LYS A 75 9.97 12.14 -3.65
CA LYS A 75 11.39 12.31 -3.95
C LYS A 75 12.02 13.42 -3.12
N GLU A 76 11.22 14.36 -2.65
CA GLU A 76 11.65 15.40 -1.75
C GLU A 76 11.71 14.78 -0.36
N SER A 77 12.92 14.48 0.08
CA SER A 77 13.16 13.97 1.43
C SER A 77 12.46 14.87 2.44
N LEU A 78 11.65 14.25 3.30
CA LEU A 78 11.00 14.93 4.40
C LEU A 78 12.05 15.57 5.29
N GLU A 79 12.26 16.88 5.14
CA GLU A 79 13.20 17.63 5.94
C GLU A 79 12.68 17.78 7.38
N TRP A 80 13.61 18.00 8.28
CA TRP A 80 13.35 18.26 9.69
C TRP A 80 12.33 19.41 9.88
N GLY A 81 11.30 19.18 10.68
CA GLY A 81 10.32 20.18 11.08
C GLY A 81 9.04 20.22 10.27
N ASP A 82 8.95 19.50 9.17
CA ASP A 82 7.69 19.36 8.44
C ASP A 82 6.71 18.47 9.21
N LYS A 83 5.43 18.67 8.94
CA LYS A 83 4.31 17.85 9.42
C LYS A 83 4.36 16.43 8.85
N TRP A 84 5.45 15.74 9.15
CA TRP A 84 5.77 14.43 8.60
C TRP A 84 4.68 13.38 8.84
N LYS A 85 4.08 13.39 10.04
CA LYS A 85 2.95 12.51 10.35
C LYS A 85 1.75 12.78 9.43
N ASP A 86 1.46 14.05 9.17
CA ASP A 86 0.36 14.45 8.28
C ASP A 86 0.63 14.01 6.84
N LYS A 87 1.86 14.14 6.36
CA LYS A 87 2.26 13.67 5.01
C LYS A 87 2.14 12.16 4.86
N ILE A 88 2.51 11.39 5.88
CA ILE A 88 2.33 9.93 5.89
C ILE A 88 0.84 9.57 5.88
N ILE A 89 0.03 10.24 6.68
CA ILE A 89 -1.41 10.01 6.73
C ILE A 89 -2.05 10.33 5.36
N ASP A 90 -1.68 11.44 4.75
CA ASP A 90 -2.15 11.82 3.41
C ASP A 90 -1.73 10.79 2.35
N GLY A 91 -0.48 10.35 2.37
CA GLY A 91 0.02 9.31 1.48
C GLY A 91 -0.73 7.98 1.62
N THR A 92 -1.05 7.57 2.85
CA THR A 92 -1.83 6.35 3.10
C THR A 92 -3.27 6.44 2.62
N GLN A 93 -3.82 7.64 2.49
CA GLN A 93 -5.16 7.85 1.93
C GLN A 93 -5.19 7.79 0.40
N LYS A 94 -4.09 8.12 -0.24
CA LYS A 94 -3.95 8.15 -1.71
C LYS A 94 -3.52 6.82 -2.31
N ALA A 95 -3.10 5.88 -1.50
CA ALA A 95 -2.62 4.58 -1.93
C ALA A 95 -3.42 3.42 -1.32
N GLU A 96 -3.43 2.29 -2.01
CA GLU A 96 -4.05 1.05 -1.51
C GLU A 96 -3.30 0.49 -0.31
N PHE A 97 -1.96 0.56 -0.35
CA PHE A 97 -1.05 0.16 0.73
C PHE A 97 0.01 1.22 0.98
N ALA A 98 0.58 1.19 2.18
CA ALA A 98 1.76 1.96 2.50
C ALA A 98 2.89 1.03 2.95
N ILE A 99 4.05 1.19 2.35
CA ILE A 99 5.31 0.58 2.80
C ILE A 99 6.01 1.60 3.68
N ILE A 100 6.29 1.22 4.91
CA ILE A 100 6.99 2.05 5.88
C ILE A 100 8.36 1.43 6.17
N VAL A 101 9.41 2.14 5.82
CA VAL A 101 10.78 1.71 6.11
C VAL A 101 11.15 2.16 7.52
N ILE A 102 11.29 1.18 8.42
CA ILE A 102 11.66 1.39 9.81
C ILE A 102 13.16 1.12 9.95
N SER A 103 13.92 2.17 10.24
CA SER A 103 15.36 2.15 10.47
C SER A 103 15.71 2.94 11.72
N GLU A 104 16.99 2.97 12.11
CA GLU A 104 17.45 3.87 13.18
C GLU A 104 17.13 5.34 12.85
N ASN A 105 17.22 5.72 11.57
CA ASN A 105 16.91 7.07 11.11
C ASN A 105 15.42 7.42 11.26
N PHE A 106 14.54 6.42 11.21
CA PHE A 106 13.12 6.58 11.48
C PHE A 106 12.85 6.93 12.95
N PHE A 107 13.65 6.40 13.89
CA PHE A 107 13.50 6.63 15.32
C PHE A 107 14.00 8.00 15.80
N ASP A 108 14.76 8.71 15.00
CA ASP A 108 15.12 10.10 15.27
C ASP A 108 13.89 11.04 15.23
N ARG A 109 12.74 10.50 14.82
CA ARG A 109 11.47 11.21 14.79
C ARG A 109 10.62 10.84 15.99
N GLU A 110 10.02 11.84 16.60
CA GLU A 110 9.25 11.67 17.84
C GLU A 110 7.88 11.02 17.57
N TRP A 111 7.84 9.70 17.66
CA TRP A 111 6.60 8.96 17.81
C TRP A 111 6.42 8.57 19.27
N THR A 112 5.23 8.78 19.82
CA THR A 112 4.86 8.05 21.03
C THR A 112 4.60 6.59 20.67
N GLU A 113 4.79 5.70 21.63
CA GLU A 113 4.54 4.27 21.44
C GLU A 113 3.10 3.99 20.97
N LYS A 114 2.13 4.70 21.57
CA LYS A 114 0.72 4.60 21.21
C LYS A 114 0.46 5.04 19.76
N GLU A 115 0.99 6.19 19.35
CA GLU A 115 0.82 6.71 17.98
C GLU A 115 1.41 5.76 16.94
N LEU A 116 2.61 5.23 17.18
CA LEU A 116 3.24 4.29 16.28
C LEU A 116 2.44 2.98 16.19
N ASN A 117 1.99 2.45 17.32
CA ASN A 117 1.19 1.24 17.36
C ASN A 117 -0.15 1.41 16.61
N GLU A 118 -0.86 2.49 16.86
CA GLU A 118 -2.11 2.81 16.17
C GLU A 118 -1.89 2.97 14.65
N PHE A 119 -0.82 3.62 14.26
CA PHE A 119 -0.48 3.82 12.86
C PHE A 119 -0.16 2.50 12.15
N LEU A 120 0.72 1.68 12.72
CA LEU A 120 1.15 0.42 12.09
C LEU A 120 0.05 -0.65 12.05
N ASN A 121 -0.94 -0.57 12.93
CA ASN A 121 -2.08 -1.47 12.96
C ASN A 121 -3.31 -0.94 12.19
N ARG A 122 -3.18 0.12 11.42
CA ARG A 122 -4.27 0.60 10.59
C ARG A 122 -4.77 -0.47 9.64
N GLN A 123 -6.09 -0.57 9.60
CA GLN A 123 -6.80 -1.51 8.75
C GLN A 123 -7.83 -0.76 7.91
N ASN A 124 -8.17 -1.35 6.76
CA ASN A 124 -9.30 -0.88 6.00
C ASN A 124 -10.64 -1.38 6.61
N ARG A 125 -11.75 -1.01 5.97
CA ARG A 125 -13.10 -1.44 6.38
C ARG A 125 -13.29 -2.96 6.42
N ASN A 126 -12.48 -3.73 5.69
CA ASN A 126 -12.54 -5.18 5.63
C ASN A 126 -11.54 -5.87 6.57
N GLY A 127 -10.93 -5.14 7.48
CA GLY A 127 -9.96 -5.67 8.46
C GLY A 127 -8.59 -6.02 7.88
N GLN A 128 -8.30 -5.63 6.64
CA GLN A 128 -7.00 -5.90 6.01
C GLN A 128 -5.99 -4.82 6.41
N LYS A 129 -4.78 -5.25 6.74
CA LYS A 129 -3.69 -4.33 7.07
C LYS A 129 -3.34 -3.46 5.86
N LEU A 130 -3.21 -2.16 6.10
CA LEU A 130 -2.84 -1.16 5.10
C LEU A 130 -1.34 -0.86 5.11
N ILE A 131 -0.68 -1.09 6.23
CA ILE A 131 0.73 -0.75 6.45
C ILE A 131 1.57 -2.02 6.37
N LEU A 132 2.59 -1.99 5.53
CA LEU A 132 3.56 -3.06 5.35
C LEU A 132 4.94 -2.56 5.83
N PRO A 133 5.37 -2.93 7.04
CA PRO A 133 6.65 -2.49 7.57
C PRO A 133 7.83 -3.23 6.93
N ILE A 134 8.90 -2.50 6.62
CA ILE A 134 10.21 -3.06 6.28
C ILE A 134 11.18 -2.66 7.39
N LEU A 135 11.88 -3.64 7.97
CA LEU A 135 12.93 -3.40 8.94
C LEU A 135 14.26 -3.28 8.21
N HIS A 136 14.84 -2.08 8.23
CA HIS A 136 16.09 -1.78 7.55
C HIS A 136 17.20 -1.44 8.55
N ASN A 137 18.23 -2.28 8.58
CA ASN A 137 19.37 -2.17 9.51
C ASN A 137 18.95 -2.11 11.00
N ILE A 138 17.83 -2.72 11.32
CA ILE A 138 17.30 -2.83 12.68
C ILE A 138 16.68 -4.22 12.85
N THR A 139 16.83 -4.80 14.03
CA THR A 139 16.20 -6.08 14.35
C THR A 139 14.82 -5.87 15.01
N ALA A 140 14.01 -6.94 15.00
CA ALA A 140 12.73 -6.93 15.70
C ALA A 140 12.93 -6.73 17.22
N GLU A 141 14.01 -7.27 17.78
CA GLU A 141 14.39 -7.11 19.18
C GLU A 141 14.72 -5.65 19.52
N GLN A 142 15.49 -4.97 18.68
CA GLN A 142 15.81 -3.55 18.85
C GLN A 142 14.55 -2.67 18.75
N LEU A 143 13.64 -3.00 17.83
CA LEU A 143 12.35 -2.32 17.74
C LEU A 143 11.53 -2.52 19.01
N LYS A 144 11.48 -3.75 19.51
CA LYS A 144 10.78 -4.11 20.75
C LYS A 144 11.33 -3.40 21.99
N GLU A 145 12.65 -3.24 22.06
CA GLU A 145 13.30 -2.55 23.16
C GLU A 145 12.86 -1.07 23.23
N LYS A 146 12.78 -0.41 22.07
CA LYS A 146 12.38 1.00 21.99
C LYS A 146 10.86 1.20 22.06
N TYR A 147 10.09 0.29 21.47
CA TYR A 147 8.63 0.34 21.40
C TYR A 147 8.03 -1.04 21.77
N PRO A 148 7.94 -1.37 23.05
CA PRO A 148 7.47 -2.70 23.50
C PRO A 148 6.07 -3.08 23.01
N SER A 149 5.15 -2.11 22.85
CA SER A 149 3.79 -2.38 22.36
C SER A 149 3.73 -2.68 20.86
N VAL A 150 4.81 -2.45 20.14
CA VAL A 150 4.95 -2.69 18.69
C VAL A 150 5.60 -4.04 18.41
N ALA A 151 5.81 -4.85 19.45
CA ALA A 151 6.56 -6.11 19.40
C ALA A 151 6.00 -7.17 18.44
N ASP A 152 4.70 -7.11 18.16
CA ASP A 152 4.02 -8.10 17.32
C ASP A 152 3.98 -7.71 15.83
N ILE A 153 4.70 -6.66 15.45
CA ILE A 153 4.75 -6.25 14.06
C ILE A 153 5.59 -7.22 13.26
N GLN A 154 4.95 -7.85 12.30
CA GLN A 154 5.62 -8.66 11.29
C GLN A 154 6.20 -7.75 10.21
N GLY A 155 7.38 -7.19 10.47
CA GLY A 155 8.15 -6.45 9.48
C GLY A 155 9.00 -7.40 8.61
N ILE A 156 9.16 -7.02 7.35
CA ILE A 156 10.05 -7.74 6.42
C ILE A 156 11.48 -7.22 6.63
N PRO A 157 12.44 -8.06 7.07
CA PRO A 157 13.81 -7.61 7.26
C PRO A 157 14.54 -7.47 5.91
N SER A 158 15.06 -6.28 5.63
CA SER A 158 15.77 -5.99 4.38
C SER A 158 17.13 -6.73 4.24
N ASN A 159 17.67 -7.23 5.34
CA ASN A 159 18.90 -8.03 5.32
C ASN A 159 18.70 -9.50 4.91
N ARG A 160 17.45 -9.98 4.89
CA ARG A 160 17.11 -11.36 4.50
C ARG A 160 16.41 -11.44 3.13
N TYR A 161 15.87 -10.34 2.65
CA TYR A 161 15.14 -10.26 1.39
C TYR A 161 15.75 -9.18 0.51
N SER A 162 15.99 -9.49 -0.76
CA SER A 162 16.37 -8.49 -1.75
C SER A 162 15.18 -7.58 -2.07
N CYS A 163 15.45 -6.44 -2.68
CA CYS A 163 14.38 -5.52 -3.13
C CYS A 163 13.42 -6.20 -4.10
N ASP A 164 13.91 -7.06 -5.00
CA ASP A 164 13.06 -7.85 -5.89
C ASP A 164 12.16 -8.84 -5.14
N GLN A 165 12.69 -9.50 -4.11
CA GLN A 165 11.89 -10.39 -3.26
C GLN A 165 10.85 -9.64 -2.46
N ILE A 166 11.19 -8.47 -1.91
CA ILE A 166 10.24 -7.60 -1.20
C ILE A 166 9.14 -7.13 -2.15
N ALA A 167 9.51 -6.72 -3.36
CA ALA A 167 8.56 -6.31 -4.39
C ALA A 167 7.58 -7.43 -4.76
N LEU A 168 8.07 -8.67 -4.89
CA LEU A 168 7.21 -9.85 -5.16
C LEU A 168 6.28 -10.15 -3.98
N LEU A 169 6.74 -10.06 -2.75
CA LEU A 169 5.90 -10.23 -1.55
C LEU A 169 4.80 -9.19 -1.52
N PHE A 170 5.13 -7.95 -1.84
CA PHE A 170 4.15 -6.88 -1.94
C PHE A 170 3.14 -7.13 -3.06
N ALA A 171 3.60 -7.52 -4.25
CA ALA A 171 2.73 -7.82 -5.38
C ALA A 171 1.72 -8.93 -5.06
N LYS A 172 2.13 -9.96 -4.32
CA LYS A 172 1.22 -11.02 -3.83
C LYS A 172 0.14 -10.47 -2.90
N GLN A 173 0.48 -9.56 -2.01
CA GLN A 173 -0.50 -8.90 -1.12
C GLN A 173 -1.47 -8.04 -1.90
N LEU A 174 -0.99 -7.28 -2.88
CA LEU A 174 -1.82 -6.46 -3.77
C LEU A 174 -2.81 -7.31 -4.56
N ILE A 175 -2.35 -8.40 -5.16
CA ILE A 175 -3.21 -9.34 -5.90
C ILE A 175 -4.27 -9.96 -5.00
N LYS A 176 -3.88 -10.42 -3.82
CA LYS A 176 -4.80 -10.97 -2.83
C LYS A 176 -5.88 -9.96 -2.45
N ARG A 177 -5.50 -8.72 -2.29
CA ARG A 177 -6.39 -7.61 -1.98
C ARG A 177 -7.40 -7.37 -3.12
N LEU A 178 -6.93 -7.32 -4.36
CA LEU A 178 -7.78 -7.07 -5.52
C LEU A 178 -8.77 -8.22 -5.78
N LYS A 179 -8.39 -9.46 -5.46
CA LYS A 179 -9.28 -10.63 -5.59
C LYS A 179 -10.34 -10.72 -4.50
N SER A 180 -10.11 -10.13 -3.33
CA SER A 180 -11.04 -10.14 -2.20
C SER A 180 -12.01 -8.96 -2.16
N ALA A 181 -11.88 -8.08 -3.12
CA ALA A 181 -12.72 -6.87 -3.23
C ALA A 181 -14.06 -7.15 -3.90
#